data_6b700f9595066d876f24e90097d582da
#
_entry.id   6b700f9595066d876f24e90097d582da
#
_cell.length_a   1.000
_cell.length_b   1.000
_cell.length_c   1.000
_cell.angle_alpha   90.00
_cell.angle_beta   90.00
_cell.angle_gamma   90.00
#
_symmetry.space_group_name_H-M   'P 1'
#
loop_
_entity.id
_entity.type
_entity.pdbx_description
1 polymer ?
#
loop_
_entity_poly.entity_id
_entity_poly.type
_entity_poly.pdbx_seq_one_letter_code
_entity_poly.pdbx_strand_id
1 'polypeptide(L)'
;MSPAVPAVPTTGTVPATGTVPVTDPVPTVRTVRTVRTVRTVLGDVDPAALGATDSHDHLFIRSPLLPGQELDDPAAAEDVLRAFAAAGGRSFVQWTPQGMGRGAHSLAALSRATGVHIVAATGAHQAVHYPQGSAAVRGDDLAERFVADLTTGLPGTPGGVRAGLIKVAGDPGPATQHTRRTMAAAAEAHHATGAPIAVHLEPAGDPHWVLHRLHVRHGVRPDRIVLGHLTRFPDRSVHRSLASEGVYLALDSPSRIGHPDDLQAFDVISDLVEEGHAARLLLGADTTTRTARQADGPTRLLTDLAPRLARTYGPELPGLLLTANPAAAFAADWRTP
;
A
#
# COMPACT_ATOMS: atom_id res chain seq x y z
N MET A 1 -79.86 -17.18 -21.97
CA MET A 1 -80.05 -18.26 -21.00
C MET A 1 -78.85 -18.23 -20.05
N SER A 2 -79.14 -17.62 -18.88
CA SER A 2 -78.19 -17.59 -17.78
C SER A 2 -78.49 -18.71 -16.81
N PRO A 3 -77.51 -19.39 -16.24
CA PRO A 3 -77.81 -20.24 -15.07
C PRO A 3 -77.34 -19.54 -13.77
N ALA A 4 -78.11 -19.84 -12.75
CA ALA A 4 -78.19 -19.28 -11.44
C ALA A 4 -76.97 -19.52 -10.53
N VAL A 5 -76.83 -18.53 -9.60
CA VAL A 5 -75.95 -18.57 -8.44
C VAL A 5 -76.63 -19.35 -7.30
N PRO A 6 -75.96 -20.29 -6.61
CA PRO A 6 -76.47 -20.83 -5.36
C PRO A 6 -75.91 -20.06 -4.14
N ALA A 7 -76.77 -20.01 -3.12
CA ALA A 7 -76.64 -19.24 -1.87
C ALA A 7 -75.59 -19.81 -0.90
N VAL A 8 -75.06 -18.89 -0.09
CA VAL A 8 -74.14 -19.10 1.04
C VAL A 8 -74.94 -19.44 2.31
N PRO A 9 -74.56 -20.43 3.10
CA PRO A 9 -75.07 -20.59 4.46
C PRO A 9 -74.20 -19.83 5.47
N THR A 10 -74.85 -19.15 6.38
CA THR A 10 -74.33 -18.40 7.52
C THR A 10 -74.06 -19.27 8.74
N THR A 11 -73.12 -18.73 9.57
CA THR A 11 -72.90 -19.00 10.99
C THR A 11 -72.08 -20.23 11.40
N GLY A 12 -70.85 -19.98 11.78
CA GLY A 12 -70.05 -20.80 12.67
C GLY A 12 -69.29 -19.88 13.63
N THR A 13 -69.54 -20.02 14.88
CA THR A 13 -69.00 -19.32 16.04
C THR A 13 -67.53 -19.53 16.20
N VAL A 14 -66.73 -18.46 16.35
CA VAL A 14 -65.29 -18.48 16.63
C VAL A 14 -65.08 -18.57 18.15
N PRO A 15 -64.34 -19.55 18.68
CA PRO A 15 -63.86 -19.49 20.07
C PRO A 15 -62.67 -18.57 20.21
N ALA A 16 -62.72 -17.77 21.26
CA ALA A 16 -61.68 -16.78 21.63
C ALA A 16 -60.48 -17.43 22.33
N THR A 17 -59.33 -16.72 22.21
CA THR A 17 -58.13 -16.72 23.08
C THR A 17 -57.21 -17.94 23.07
N GLY A 18 -56.25 -17.88 22.16
CA GLY A 18 -54.93 -18.46 22.38
C GLY A 18 -53.94 -17.32 22.56
N THR A 19 -53.36 -17.17 23.75
CA THR A 19 -52.22 -16.29 24.04
C THR A 19 -51.02 -16.76 23.22
N VAL A 20 -50.56 -15.90 22.32
CA VAL A 20 -49.30 -16.13 21.57
C VAL A 20 -48.13 -15.92 22.58
N PRO A 21 -47.20 -16.88 22.69
CA PRO A 21 -46.05 -16.68 23.55
C PRO A 21 -45.19 -15.55 22.97
N VAL A 22 -44.78 -14.62 23.86
CA VAL A 22 -43.81 -13.58 23.59
C VAL A 22 -42.49 -14.24 23.18
N THR A 23 -42.14 -14.14 21.91
CA THR A 23 -40.84 -14.60 21.42
C THR A 23 -39.75 -13.74 22.04
N ASP A 24 -38.75 -14.36 22.67
CA ASP A 24 -37.55 -13.71 23.17
C ASP A 24 -36.93 -12.82 22.07
N PRO A 25 -36.38 -11.64 22.42
CA PRO A 25 -35.76 -10.77 21.45
C PRO A 25 -34.58 -11.48 20.80
N VAL A 26 -34.61 -11.59 19.48
CA VAL A 26 -33.48 -12.12 18.69
C VAL A 26 -32.23 -11.31 19.08
N PRO A 27 -31.13 -11.95 19.50
CA PRO A 27 -29.93 -11.23 19.87
C PRO A 27 -29.44 -10.42 18.68
N THR A 28 -29.39 -9.11 18.85
CA THR A 28 -28.86 -8.18 17.86
C THR A 28 -27.38 -8.51 17.70
N VAL A 29 -27.01 -9.11 16.58
CA VAL A 29 -25.60 -9.29 16.21
C VAL A 29 -24.98 -7.92 16.07
N ARG A 30 -24.27 -7.48 17.10
CA ARG A 30 -23.43 -6.30 17.04
C ARG A 30 -22.35 -6.57 15.98
N THR A 31 -22.54 -6.05 14.78
CA THR A 31 -21.48 -6.04 13.78
C THR A 31 -20.34 -5.21 14.38
N VAL A 32 -19.31 -5.86 14.87
CA VAL A 32 -18.06 -5.20 15.28
C VAL A 32 -17.48 -4.63 13.99
N ARG A 33 -17.67 -3.35 13.79
CA ARG A 33 -17.03 -2.62 12.71
C ARG A 33 -15.54 -2.61 13.05
N THR A 34 -14.74 -3.46 12.42
CA THR A 34 -13.29 -3.42 12.54
C THR A 34 -12.83 -2.06 12.04
N VAL A 35 -12.17 -1.29 12.89
CA VAL A 35 -11.62 0.01 12.53
C VAL A 35 -10.32 -0.27 11.79
N ARG A 36 -10.26 0.12 10.51
CA ARG A 36 -9.02 0.03 9.73
C ARG A 36 -7.97 0.95 10.31
N THR A 37 -6.76 0.47 10.47
CA THR A 37 -5.61 1.23 10.98
C THR A 37 -4.43 1.11 10.03
N VAL A 38 -3.51 2.08 10.09
CA VAL A 38 -2.21 1.97 9.43
C VAL A 38 -1.19 1.46 10.45
N ARG A 39 -0.49 0.40 10.10
CA ARG A 39 0.56 -0.17 10.96
C ARG A 39 1.87 0.55 10.75
N THR A 40 2.32 1.25 11.77
CA THR A 40 3.61 1.93 11.81
C THR A 40 4.60 1.16 12.69
N VAL A 41 5.86 1.53 12.63
CA VAL A 41 6.93 0.94 13.48
C VAL A 41 6.74 1.23 14.98
N LEU A 42 5.87 2.17 15.34
CA LEU A 42 5.52 2.48 16.74
C LEU A 42 4.16 1.92 17.18
N GLY A 43 3.46 1.23 16.28
CA GLY A 43 2.14 0.66 16.51
C GLY A 43 1.12 1.10 15.47
N ASP A 44 -0.11 0.63 15.65
CA ASP A 44 -1.21 0.89 14.71
C ASP A 44 -1.81 2.28 15.03
N VAL A 45 -2.02 3.11 14.01
CA VAL A 45 -2.56 4.47 14.11
C VAL A 45 -3.82 4.63 13.27
N ASP A 46 -4.65 5.63 13.64
CA ASP A 46 -5.77 6.04 12.81
C ASP A 46 -5.26 6.50 11.45
N PRO A 47 -5.86 6.09 10.31
CA PRO A 47 -5.45 6.54 8.98
C PRO A 47 -5.38 8.07 8.85
N ALA A 48 -6.27 8.81 9.51
CA ALA A 48 -6.26 10.27 9.49
C ALA A 48 -5.02 10.89 10.17
N ALA A 49 -4.32 10.12 11.03
CA ALA A 49 -3.11 10.58 11.69
C ALA A 49 -1.87 10.56 10.78
N LEU A 50 -1.92 9.88 9.62
CA LEU A 50 -0.77 9.82 8.71
C LEU A 50 -0.33 11.20 8.22
N GLY A 51 -1.27 12.10 7.91
CA GLY A 51 -0.93 13.41 7.34
C GLY A 51 -0.20 13.30 6.00
N ALA A 52 0.57 14.32 5.66
CA ALA A 52 1.34 14.33 4.40
C ALA A 52 2.37 13.21 4.36
N THR A 53 2.23 12.32 3.39
CA THR A 53 2.92 11.03 3.31
C THR A 53 3.77 10.93 2.05
N ASP A 54 5.03 10.55 2.21
CA ASP A 54 5.81 9.94 1.14
C ASP A 54 5.42 8.47 1.04
N SER A 55 4.73 8.11 -0.04
CA SER A 55 4.11 6.79 -0.19
C SER A 55 5.06 5.71 -0.69
N HIS A 56 6.23 6.08 -1.17
CA HIS A 56 7.26 5.16 -1.65
C HIS A 56 8.65 5.79 -1.56
N ASP A 57 9.45 5.36 -0.58
CA ASP A 57 10.85 5.77 -0.48
C ASP A 57 11.69 4.77 0.35
N HIS A 58 12.98 5.08 0.53
CA HIS A 58 13.95 4.23 1.22
C HIS A 58 14.80 5.04 2.20
N LEU A 59 14.61 4.84 3.52
CA LEU A 59 15.54 5.32 4.55
C LEU A 59 16.83 4.49 4.55
N PHE A 60 16.67 3.19 4.33
CA PHE A 60 17.75 2.21 4.27
C PHE A 60 17.53 1.28 3.08
N ILE A 61 18.56 1.08 2.28
CA ILE A 61 18.56 0.09 1.21
C ILE A 61 19.99 -0.31 0.86
N ARG A 62 20.18 -1.60 0.61
CA ARG A 62 21.42 -2.17 0.11
C ARG A 62 21.12 -3.15 -1.00
N SER A 63 21.80 -3.00 -2.14
CA SER A 63 21.69 -3.92 -3.27
C SER A 63 23.06 -4.14 -3.89
N PRO A 64 23.41 -5.38 -4.30
CA PRO A 64 24.63 -5.65 -5.07
C PRO A 64 24.71 -4.86 -6.38
N LEU A 65 23.57 -4.39 -6.89
CA LEU A 65 23.49 -3.59 -8.12
C LEU A 65 23.83 -2.11 -7.90
N LEU A 66 23.95 -1.67 -6.66
CA LEU A 66 24.21 -0.27 -6.29
C LEU A 66 25.45 -0.16 -5.36
N PRO A 67 26.62 -0.68 -5.75
CA PRO A 67 27.79 -0.68 -4.88
C PRO A 67 28.28 0.73 -4.60
N GLY A 68 28.53 1.04 -3.30
CA GLY A 68 28.97 2.37 -2.86
C GLY A 68 27.88 3.43 -2.79
N GLN A 69 26.63 3.07 -3.10
CA GLN A 69 25.46 3.96 -3.04
C GLN A 69 24.46 3.53 -1.95
N GLU A 70 24.87 2.62 -1.09
CA GLU A 70 24.01 2.09 -0.02
C GLU A 70 23.51 3.22 0.89
N LEU A 71 22.24 3.10 1.29
CA LEU A 71 21.64 3.92 2.33
C LEU A 71 21.64 3.08 3.62
N ASP A 72 22.68 3.26 4.44
CA ASP A 72 22.89 2.45 5.64
C ASP A 72 23.34 3.26 6.87
N ASP A 73 23.33 4.59 6.76
CA ASP A 73 23.67 5.52 7.83
C ASP A 73 22.40 6.02 8.55
N PRO A 74 22.20 5.66 9.85
CA PRO A 74 21.06 6.12 10.63
C PRO A 74 21.03 7.65 10.86
N ALA A 75 22.18 8.30 10.96
CA ALA A 75 22.23 9.75 11.13
C ALA A 75 21.74 10.48 9.87
N ALA A 76 22.19 10.03 8.69
CA ALA A 76 21.72 10.57 7.43
C ALA A 76 20.21 10.27 7.21
N ALA A 77 19.70 9.14 7.68
CA ALA A 77 18.26 8.84 7.65
C ALA A 77 17.46 9.77 8.57
N GLU A 78 17.99 10.09 9.75
CA GLU A 78 17.38 11.06 10.67
C GLU A 78 17.32 12.45 10.08
N ASP A 79 18.40 12.92 9.45
CA ASP A 79 18.44 14.23 8.78
C ASP A 79 17.39 14.37 7.68
N VAL A 80 17.21 13.33 6.86
CA VAL A 80 16.13 13.27 5.84
C VAL A 80 14.76 13.39 6.48
N LEU A 81 14.49 12.64 7.54
CA LEU A 81 13.19 12.69 8.21
C LEU A 81 12.93 14.02 8.89
N ARG A 82 13.95 14.65 9.48
CA ARG A 82 13.84 15.99 10.07
C ARG A 82 13.56 17.06 9.01
N ALA A 83 14.25 17.01 7.87
CA ALA A 83 14.01 17.92 6.75
C ALA A 83 12.59 17.73 6.19
N PHE A 84 12.16 16.48 6.02
CA PHE A 84 10.81 16.15 5.57
C PHE A 84 9.74 16.65 6.55
N ALA A 85 9.94 16.44 7.86
CA ALA A 85 9.03 16.94 8.91
C ALA A 85 8.98 18.47 8.93
N ALA A 86 10.11 19.15 8.78
CA ALA A 86 10.18 20.62 8.71
C ALA A 86 9.43 21.19 7.51
N ALA A 87 9.37 20.46 6.39
CA ALA A 87 8.57 20.79 5.22
C ALA A 87 7.06 20.46 5.37
N GLY A 88 6.63 19.89 6.50
CA GLY A 88 5.25 19.53 6.78
C GLY A 88 4.93 18.04 6.58
N GLY A 89 5.92 17.20 6.25
CA GLY A 89 5.77 15.75 6.12
C GLY A 89 5.47 15.09 7.46
N ARG A 90 4.65 14.05 7.42
CA ARG A 90 4.17 13.37 8.64
C ARG A 90 4.40 11.86 8.60
N SER A 91 4.43 11.26 7.42
CA SER A 91 4.55 9.80 7.28
C SER A 91 5.46 9.43 6.12
N PHE A 92 6.16 8.31 6.28
CA PHE A 92 7.14 7.80 5.35
C PHE A 92 6.94 6.29 5.16
N VAL A 93 6.71 5.84 3.94
CA VAL A 93 6.52 4.42 3.64
C VAL A 93 7.81 3.84 3.07
N GLN A 94 8.51 3.09 3.92
CA GLN A 94 9.79 2.44 3.61
C GLN A 94 9.56 1.14 2.85
N TRP A 95 9.82 1.12 1.54
CA TRP A 95 9.57 -0.04 0.68
C TRP A 95 10.68 -1.09 0.68
N THR A 96 11.74 -0.93 1.45
CA THR A 96 12.85 -1.89 1.48
C THR A 96 12.42 -3.20 2.14
N PRO A 97 12.37 -4.33 1.39
CA PRO A 97 11.92 -5.62 1.92
C PRO A 97 13.01 -6.35 2.68
N GLN A 98 12.75 -7.60 3.05
CA GLN A 98 13.71 -8.49 3.72
C GLN A 98 15.01 -8.62 2.91
N GLY A 99 16.15 -8.69 3.60
CA GLY A 99 17.46 -9.00 3.02
C GLY A 99 18.13 -7.89 2.22
N MET A 100 17.49 -6.73 2.08
CA MET A 100 18.02 -5.57 1.37
C MET A 100 18.47 -4.42 2.29
N GLY A 101 18.86 -4.73 3.51
CA GLY A 101 19.40 -3.70 4.42
C GLY A 101 18.36 -2.70 4.92
N ARG A 102 17.12 -3.13 5.21
CA ARG A 102 15.99 -2.27 5.58
C ARG A 102 16.14 -1.49 6.91
N GLY A 103 17.27 -1.62 7.63
CA GLY A 103 17.57 -0.85 8.85
C GLY A 103 16.56 -1.01 9.97
N ALA A 104 15.88 -2.14 10.06
CA ALA A 104 14.72 -2.37 10.94
C ALA A 104 14.96 -1.98 12.41
N HIS A 105 16.19 -2.20 12.92
CA HIS A 105 16.59 -1.89 14.30
C HIS A 105 16.59 -0.37 14.62
N SER A 106 16.73 0.50 13.60
CA SER A 106 16.78 1.95 13.77
C SER A 106 15.42 2.63 13.57
N LEU A 107 14.48 2.02 12.83
CA LEU A 107 13.25 2.68 12.39
C LEU A 107 12.40 3.24 13.53
N ALA A 108 12.24 2.48 14.62
CA ALA A 108 11.44 2.94 15.76
C ALA A 108 12.10 4.11 16.52
N ALA A 109 13.43 4.12 16.63
CA ALA A 109 14.17 5.24 17.23
C ALA A 109 14.07 6.50 16.35
N LEU A 110 14.24 6.36 15.05
CA LEU A 110 14.08 7.44 14.07
C LEU A 110 12.67 8.04 14.10
N SER A 111 11.64 7.20 14.11
CA SER A 111 10.25 7.66 14.20
C SER A 111 9.98 8.46 15.47
N ARG A 112 10.51 8.02 16.64
CA ARG A 112 10.39 8.78 17.91
C ARG A 112 11.16 10.10 17.87
N ALA A 113 12.38 10.08 17.33
CA ALA A 113 13.26 11.26 17.32
C ALA A 113 12.75 12.38 16.38
N THR A 114 12.05 12.02 15.33
CA THR A 114 11.61 12.96 14.29
C THR A 114 10.11 13.27 14.33
N GLY A 115 9.31 12.45 15.02
CA GLY A 115 7.85 12.55 15.03
C GLY A 115 7.18 12.10 13.71
N VAL A 116 7.96 11.54 12.76
CA VAL A 116 7.44 11.02 11.49
C VAL A 116 6.99 9.57 11.67
N HIS A 117 5.77 9.24 11.28
CA HIS A 117 5.30 7.87 11.22
C HIS A 117 6.06 7.10 10.13
N ILE A 118 6.60 5.94 10.44
CA ILE A 118 7.27 5.09 9.47
C ILE A 118 6.48 3.80 9.31
N VAL A 119 6.08 3.49 8.08
CA VAL A 119 5.51 2.20 7.69
C VAL A 119 6.64 1.36 7.11
N ALA A 120 6.98 0.24 7.75
CA ALA A 120 8.03 -0.65 7.28
C ALA A 120 7.48 -1.75 6.39
N ALA A 121 8.27 -2.21 5.42
CA ALA A 121 7.91 -3.32 4.55
C ALA A 121 8.47 -4.67 5.02
N THR A 122 7.69 -5.73 4.78
CA THR A 122 8.16 -7.10 4.59
C THR A 122 8.16 -7.46 3.10
N GLY A 123 8.37 -8.71 2.74
CA GLY A 123 8.33 -9.17 1.35
C GLY A 123 9.71 -9.46 0.78
N ALA A 124 9.77 -9.57 -0.55
CA ALA A 124 11.02 -9.84 -1.27
C ALA A 124 11.04 -9.13 -2.63
N HIS A 125 12.22 -8.64 -3.02
CA HIS A 125 12.49 -8.05 -4.34
C HIS A 125 12.84 -9.14 -5.36
N GLN A 126 13.21 -8.76 -6.58
CA GLN A 126 13.78 -9.63 -7.59
C GLN A 126 15.06 -10.33 -7.08
N ALA A 127 15.27 -11.57 -7.53
CA ALA A 127 16.40 -12.41 -7.06
C ALA A 127 17.78 -11.75 -7.25
N VAL A 128 17.93 -10.94 -8.27
CA VAL A 128 19.21 -10.27 -8.61
C VAL A 128 19.69 -9.27 -7.55
N HIS A 129 18.80 -8.79 -6.70
CA HIS A 129 19.12 -7.86 -5.60
C HIS A 129 19.66 -8.56 -4.34
N TYR A 130 19.77 -9.87 -4.36
CA TYR A 130 20.23 -10.65 -3.22
C TYR A 130 21.53 -11.40 -3.51
N PRO A 131 22.40 -11.58 -2.52
CA PRO A 131 23.52 -12.50 -2.64
C PRO A 131 23.02 -13.89 -3.01
N GLN A 132 23.82 -14.61 -3.82
CA GLN A 132 23.49 -15.97 -4.20
C GLN A 132 23.31 -16.84 -2.96
N GLY A 133 22.20 -17.56 -2.90
CA GLY A 133 21.90 -18.41 -1.76
C GLY A 133 21.21 -17.73 -0.58
N SER A 134 20.85 -16.46 -0.69
CA SER A 134 20.10 -15.74 0.33
C SER A 134 18.78 -16.43 0.70
N ALA A 135 18.46 -16.46 1.99
CA ALA A 135 17.16 -16.96 2.49
C ALA A 135 15.97 -16.18 1.90
N ALA A 136 16.16 -14.90 1.56
CA ALA A 136 15.12 -14.08 0.92
C ALA A 136 14.68 -14.61 -0.45
N VAL A 137 15.51 -15.41 -1.13
CA VAL A 137 15.19 -16.02 -2.44
C VAL A 137 15.01 -17.53 -2.38
N ARG A 138 15.32 -18.15 -1.25
CA ARG A 138 15.17 -19.60 -1.03
C ARG A 138 14.05 -19.87 -0.01
N GLY A 139 13.54 -21.08 -0.04
CA GLY A 139 12.63 -21.59 0.97
C GLY A 139 11.17 -21.55 0.53
N ASP A 140 10.42 -22.48 1.06
CA ASP A 140 8.98 -22.60 0.84
C ASP A 140 8.19 -21.85 1.93
N ASP A 141 8.88 -21.26 2.90
CA ASP A 141 8.38 -20.55 4.08
C ASP A 141 8.20 -19.03 3.89
N LEU A 142 8.21 -18.53 2.64
CA LEU A 142 8.10 -17.09 2.36
C LEU A 142 6.84 -16.45 2.97
N ALA A 143 5.69 -17.09 2.81
CA ALA A 143 4.43 -16.58 3.34
C ALA A 143 4.43 -16.52 4.87
N GLU A 144 4.93 -17.56 5.53
CA GLU A 144 5.06 -17.62 6.99
C GLU A 144 5.96 -16.50 7.51
N ARG A 145 7.09 -16.25 6.83
CA ARG A 145 8.00 -15.14 7.20
C ARG A 145 7.35 -13.77 7.02
N PHE A 146 6.60 -13.57 5.93
CA PHE A 146 5.88 -12.31 5.74
C PHE A 146 4.82 -12.13 6.80
N VAL A 147 4.07 -13.17 7.15
CA VAL A 147 3.08 -13.15 8.24
C VAL A 147 3.76 -12.84 9.57
N ALA A 148 4.88 -13.49 9.89
CA ALA A 148 5.63 -13.23 11.12
C ALA A 148 6.10 -11.78 11.23
N ASP A 149 6.66 -11.20 10.14
CA ASP A 149 7.06 -9.79 10.09
C ASP A 149 5.87 -8.84 10.33
N LEU A 150 4.69 -9.20 9.83
CA LEU A 150 3.47 -8.40 9.96
C LEU A 150 2.80 -8.54 11.33
N THR A 151 2.94 -9.67 12.01
CA THR A 151 2.17 -9.97 13.24
C THR A 151 3.03 -10.02 14.49
N THR A 152 4.17 -10.69 14.43
CA THR A 152 5.09 -10.88 15.55
C THR A 152 6.13 -9.77 15.62
N GLY A 153 6.77 -9.45 14.49
CA GLY A 153 7.74 -8.36 14.35
C GLY A 153 8.92 -8.70 13.46
N LEU A 154 9.63 -7.65 13.06
CA LEU A 154 10.82 -7.74 12.23
C LEU A 154 11.98 -8.34 13.02
N PRO A 155 12.72 -9.32 12.50
CA PRO A 155 13.83 -9.94 13.17
C PRO A 155 14.88 -8.94 13.67
N GLY A 156 15.35 -9.14 14.90
CA GLY A 156 16.40 -8.30 15.52
C GLY A 156 15.93 -6.91 15.95
N THR A 157 14.63 -6.65 16.01
CA THR A 157 14.11 -5.35 16.47
C THR A 157 13.74 -5.37 17.95
N PRO A 158 14.11 -4.35 18.73
CA PRO A 158 13.62 -4.19 20.09
C PRO A 158 12.11 -3.92 20.09
N GLY A 159 11.37 -4.58 21.01
CA GLY A 159 9.95 -4.29 21.22
C GLY A 159 9.00 -4.72 20.11
N GLY A 160 9.42 -5.63 19.22
CA GLY A 160 8.50 -6.24 18.24
C GLY A 160 7.98 -5.26 17.18
N VAL A 161 8.85 -4.45 16.59
CA VAL A 161 8.52 -3.58 15.44
C VAL A 161 7.93 -4.42 14.31
N ARG A 162 6.70 -4.14 13.89
CA ARG A 162 6.00 -4.90 12.85
C ARG A 162 6.02 -4.17 11.51
N ALA A 163 6.00 -4.93 10.42
CA ALA A 163 5.76 -4.39 9.10
C ALA A 163 4.29 -3.98 8.92
N GLY A 164 4.04 -2.96 8.12
CA GLY A 164 2.70 -2.48 7.72
C GLY A 164 2.41 -2.65 6.23
N LEU A 165 3.34 -3.22 5.47
CA LEU A 165 3.27 -3.35 4.02
C LEU A 165 3.98 -4.63 3.56
N ILE A 166 3.44 -5.31 2.55
CA ILE A 166 4.13 -6.39 1.84
C ILE A 166 4.67 -5.83 0.53
N LYS A 167 6.00 -5.84 0.33
CA LYS A 167 6.62 -5.35 -0.91
C LYS A 167 7.19 -6.51 -1.71
N VAL A 168 6.75 -6.63 -2.95
CA VAL A 168 7.27 -7.58 -3.94
C VAL A 168 7.66 -6.86 -5.24
N ALA A 169 8.13 -7.59 -6.25
CA ALA A 169 8.54 -7.01 -7.51
C ALA A 169 8.09 -7.85 -8.71
N GLY A 170 7.80 -7.18 -9.82
CA GLY A 170 7.70 -7.77 -11.16
C GLY A 170 9.09 -7.90 -11.80
N ASP A 171 9.19 -8.67 -12.88
CA ASP A 171 10.42 -8.81 -13.66
C ASP A 171 10.41 -7.86 -14.88
N PRO A 172 11.60 -7.53 -15.44
CA PRO A 172 11.71 -6.77 -16.69
C PRO A 172 11.46 -7.66 -17.92
N GLY A 173 10.37 -8.41 -17.95
CA GLY A 173 10.04 -9.38 -19.00
C GLY A 173 9.21 -10.53 -18.46
N PRO A 174 9.33 -11.75 -19.03
CA PRO A 174 8.55 -12.89 -18.55
C PRO A 174 8.84 -13.19 -17.08
N ALA A 175 7.78 -13.39 -16.32
CA ALA A 175 7.89 -13.63 -14.88
C ALA A 175 8.70 -14.89 -14.56
N THR A 176 9.70 -14.73 -13.70
CA THR A 176 10.54 -15.83 -13.20
C THR A 176 9.78 -16.72 -12.20
N GLN A 177 10.34 -17.89 -11.88
CA GLN A 177 9.81 -18.71 -10.81
C GLN A 177 9.85 -17.99 -9.46
N HIS A 178 10.91 -17.22 -9.19
CA HIS A 178 11.05 -16.43 -7.98
C HIS A 178 9.90 -15.42 -7.85
N THR A 179 9.64 -14.62 -8.88
CA THR A 179 8.55 -13.64 -8.90
C THR A 179 7.18 -14.30 -8.70
N ARG A 180 6.91 -15.44 -9.36
CA ARG A 180 5.66 -16.17 -9.16
C ARG A 180 5.48 -16.65 -7.72
N ARG A 181 6.55 -17.11 -7.07
CA ARG A 181 6.54 -17.57 -5.68
C ARG A 181 6.37 -16.41 -4.69
N THR A 182 7.10 -15.32 -4.88
CA THR A 182 7.01 -14.15 -3.99
C THR A 182 5.63 -13.49 -4.05
N MET A 183 5.01 -13.40 -5.24
CA MET A 183 3.64 -12.90 -5.39
C MET A 183 2.60 -13.84 -4.76
N ALA A 184 2.77 -15.16 -4.89
CA ALA A 184 1.90 -16.12 -4.21
C ALA A 184 1.99 -15.99 -2.69
N ALA A 185 3.22 -15.93 -2.15
CA ALA A 185 3.46 -15.74 -0.72
C ALA A 185 2.91 -14.39 -0.20
N ALA A 186 3.03 -13.33 -1.01
CA ALA A 186 2.46 -12.02 -0.67
C ALA A 186 0.92 -12.06 -0.59
N ALA A 187 0.28 -12.73 -1.53
CA ALA A 187 -1.17 -12.90 -1.52
C ALA A 187 -1.65 -13.75 -0.32
N GLU A 188 -0.94 -14.82 0.01
CA GLU A 188 -1.22 -15.65 1.19
C GLU A 188 -1.08 -14.83 2.48
N ALA A 189 0.02 -14.08 2.64
CA ALA A 189 0.23 -13.20 3.78
C ALA A 189 -0.82 -12.08 3.86
N HIS A 190 -1.24 -11.51 2.70
CA HIS A 190 -2.34 -10.56 2.63
C HIS A 190 -3.65 -11.19 3.15
N HIS A 191 -4.00 -12.37 2.68
CA HIS A 191 -5.23 -13.05 3.13
C HIS A 191 -5.19 -13.41 4.61
N ALA A 192 -4.04 -13.76 5.16
CA ALA A 192 -3.86 -14.02 6.58
C ALA A 192 -3.97 -12.77 7.45
N THR A 193 -3.42 -11.62 7.01
CA THR A 193 -3.19 -10.45 7.87
C THR A 193 -3.98 -9.20 7.50
N GLY A 194 -4.44 -9.08 6.25
CA GLY A 194 -5.07 -7.87 5.70
C GLY A 194 -4.08 -6.83 5.17
N ALA A 195 -2.77 -7.04 5.29
CA ALA A 195 -1.75 -6.09 4.87
C ALA A 195 -1.86 -5.73 3.38
N PRO A 196 -1.68 -4.45 2.97
CA PRO A 196 -1.63 -4.07 1.56
C PRO A 196 -0.37 -4.63 0.88
N ILE A 197 -0.45 -4.81 -0.44
CA ILE A 197 0.67 -5.30 -1.27
C ILE A 197 1.13 -4.17 -2.17
N ALA A 198 2.42 -3.83 -2.11
CA ALA A 198 3.07 -2.92 -3.04
C ALA A 198 3.99 -3.69 -3.99
N VAL A 199 3.97 -3.33 -5.26
CA VAL A 199 4.72 -4.01 -6.31
C VAL A 199 5.63 -3.04 -7.04
N HIS A 200 6.93 -3.29 -6.97
CA HIS A 200 7.90 -2.64 -7.85
C HIS A 200 7.73 -3.17 -9.28
N LEU A 201 7.55 -2.28 -10.23
CA LEU A 201 7.46 -2.60 -11.66
C LEU A 201 8.72 -2.18 -12.40
N GLU A 202 9.09 -2.95 -13.42
CA GLU A 202 10.18 -2.63 -14.32
C GLU A 202 9.65 -2.11 -15.67
N PRO A 203 10.35 -1.19 -16.37
CA PRO A 203 9.88 -0.58 -17.60
C PRO A 203 9.52 -1.56 -18.71
N ALA A 204 10.25 -2.67 -18.79
CA ALA A 204 10.02 -3.74 -19.78
C ALA A 204 9.12 -4.87 -19.23
N GLY A 205 8.55 -4.70 -18.03
CA GLY A 205 7.64 -5.65 -17.40
C GLY A 205 6.20 -5.47 -17.90
N ASP A 206 5.34 -6.39 -17.49
CA ASP A 206 3.91 -6.35 -17.79
C ASP A 206 3.10 -6.07 -16.50
N PRO A 207 2.65 -4.84 -16.27
CA PRO A 207 1.85 -4.49 -15.09
C PRO A 207 0.47 -5.15 -15.09
N HIS A 208 -0.11 -5.46 -16.26
CA HIS A 208 -1.38 -6.17 -16.36
C HIS A 208 -1.24 -7.63 -15.94
N TRP A 209 -0.11 -8.27 -16.30
CA TRP A 209 0.20 -9.60 -15.79
C TRP A 209 0.32 -9.62 -14.25
N VAL A 210 0.99 -8.61 -13.68
CA VAL A 210 1.13 -8.47 -12.22
C VAL A 210 -0.24 -8.34 -11.56
N LEU A 211 -1.09 -7.45 -12.07
CA LEU A 211 -2.44 -7.27 -11.55
C LEU A 211 -3.28 -8.55 -11.70
N HIS A 212 -3.28 -9.17 -12.88
CA HIS A 212 -3.97 -10.43 -13.11
C HIS A 212 -3.48 -11.51 -12.14
N ARG A 213 -2.18 -11.58 -11.89
CA ARG A 213 -1.59 -12.56 -10.96
C ARG A 213 -2.09 -12.37 -9.54
N LEU A 214 -2.06 -11.15 -9.00
CA LEU A 214 -2.49 -10.86 -7.64
C LEU A 214 -4.01 -10.87 -7.51
N HIS A 215 -4.72 -10.21 -8.41
CA HIS A 215 -6.17 -10.04 -8.31
C HIS A 215 -6.92 -11.29 -8.79
N VAL A 216 -6.77 -11.66 -10.06
CA VAL A 216 -7.57 -12.72 -10.65
C VAL A 216 -7.13 -14.11 -10.18
N ARG A 217 -5.81 -14.35 -10.14
CA ARG A 217 -5.29 -15.67 -9.77
C ARG A 217 -5.29 -15.94 -8.27
N HIS A 218 -4.99 -14.91 -7.47
CA HIS A 218 -4.83 -15.04 -6.01
C HIS A 218 -5.92 -14.31 -5.20
N GLY A 219 -6.90 -13.67 -5.83
CA GLY A 219 -8.06 -13.10 -5.15
C GLY A 219 -7.79 -11.86 -4.30
N VAL A 220 -6.64 -11.18 -4.48
CA VAL A 220 -6.36 -9.93 -3.79
C VAL A 220 -7.22 -8.83 -4.38
N ARG A 221 -7.93 -8.06 -3.55
CA ARG A 221 -8.76 -6.97 -4.04
C ARG A 221 -7.90 -5.87 -4.67
N PRO A 222 -8.31 -5.25 -5.79
CA PRO A 222 -7.52 -4.19 -6.43
C PRO A 222 -7.16 -3.04 -5.48
N ASP A 223 -8.10 -2.61 -4.62
CA ASP A 223 -7.87 -1.55 -3.64
C ASP A 223 -6.88 -1.91 -2.51
N ARG A 224 -6.28 -3.09 -2.55
CA ARG A 224 -5.20 -3.57 -1.68
C ARG A 224 -3.87 -3.71 -2.39
N ILE A 225 -3.81 -3.34 -3.68
CA ILE A 225 -2.63 -3.43 -4.53
C ILE A 225 -2.17 -2.01 -4.86
N VAL A 226 -0.88 -1.74 -4.64
CA VAL A 226 -0.18 -0.52 -5.05
C VAL A 226 0.85 -0.91 -6.11
N LEU A 227 0.74 -0.34 -7.30
CA LEU A 227 1.70 -0.55 -8.39
C LEU A 227 2.67 0.63 -8.44
N GLY A 228 3.95 0.40 -8.21
CA GLY A 228 5.01 1.42 -8.19
C GLY A 228 5.68 1.60 -9.55
N HIS A 229 6.36 2.73 -9.71
CA HIS A 229 7.14 3.11 -10.89
C HIS A 229 6.33 3.28 -12.18
N LEU A 230 5.08 3.70 -12.06
CA LEU A 230 4.20 3.88 -13.23
C LEU A 230 4.71 4.98 -14.16
N THR A 231 5.50 5.95 -13.67
CA THR A 231 6.16 6.98 -14.49
C THR A 231 7.11 6.40 -15.54
N ARG A 232 7.59 5.15 -15.35
CA ARG A 232 8.48 4.47 -16.28
C ARG A 232 7.78 3.87 -17.50
N PHE A 233 6.44 3.89 -17.54
CA PHE A 233 5.65 3.36 -18.64
C PHE A 233 5.21 4.50 -19.57
N PRO A 234 5.69 4.56 -20.82
CA PRO A 234 5.38 5.68 -21.73
C PRO A 234 3.95 5.63 -22.28
N ASP A 235 3.35 4.44 -22.31
CA ASP A 235 1.97 4.26 -22.83
C ASP A 235 0.94 4.65 -21.77
N ARG A 236 0.26 5.78 -22.01
CA ARG A 236 -0.77 6.33 -21.12
C ARG A 236 -2.00 5.43 -20.99
N SER A 237 -2.26 4.56 -21.97
CA SER A 237 -3.37 3.60 -21.90
C SER A 237 -3.17 2.57 -20.77
N VAL A 238 -1.92 2.25 -20.45
CA VAL A 238 -1.56 1.38 -19.32
C VAL A 238 -2.02 2.00 -17.99
N HIS A 239 -1.72 3.28 -17.77
CA HIS A 239 -2.12 3.96 -16.52
C HIS A 239 -3.63 4.01 -16.37
N ARG A 240 -4.36 4.37 -17.44
CA ARG A 240 -5.82 4.45 -17.45
C ARG A 240 -6.49 3.11 -17.16
N SER A 241 -6.04 2.07 -17.85
CA SER A 241 -6.61 0.73 -17.65
C SER A 241 -6.40 0.21 -16.24
N LEU A 242 -5.19 0.39 -15.67
CA LEU A 242 -4.88 0.00 -14.30
C LEU A 242 -5.69 0.80 -13.28
N ALA A 243 -5.82 2.13 -13.46
CA ALA A 243 -6.63 2.97 -12.60
C ALA A 243 -8.11 2.57 -12.60
N SER A 244 -8.65 2.20 -13.78
CA SER A 244 -10.02 1.73 -13.95
C SER A 244 -10.31 0.41 -13.21
N GLU A 245 -9.30 -0.44 -13.04
CA GLU A 245 -9.39 -1.66 -12.22
C GLU A 245 -9.44 -1.36 -10.71
N GLY A 246 -9.13 -0.13 -10.30
CA GLY A 246 -9.23 0.34 -8.92
C GLY A 246 -7.99 0.08 -8.06
N VAL A 247 -6.85 -0.27 -8.67
CA VAL A 247 -5.55 -0.33 -7.96
C VAL A 247 -5.01 1.06 -7.66
N TYR A 248 -4.10 1.17 -6.70
CA TYR A 248 -3.35 2.40 -6.49
C TYR A 248 -2.14 2.45 -7.40
N LEU A 249 -1.91 3.62 -8.00
CA LEU A 249 -0.80 3.93 -8.90
C LEU A 249 0.20 4.81 -8.15
N ALA A 250 1.37 4.29 -7.82
CA ALA A 250 2.45 5.08 -7.24
C ALA A 250 3.31 5.68 -8.37
N LEU A 251 3.28 7.00 -8.44
CA LEU A 251 4.06 7.81 -9.35
C LEU A 251 5.30 8.27 -8.59
N ASP A 252 6.39 7.55 -8.83
CA ASP A 252 7.63 7.71 -8.08
C ASP A 252 8.60 8.62 -8.81
N SER A 253 9.56 9.17 -8.06
CA SER A 253 10.65 10.02 -8.55
C SER A 253 10.25 11.40 -9.11
N PRO A 254 9.05 11.95 -8.89
CA PRO A 254 8.73 13.31 -9.34
C PRO A 254 9.55 14.40 -8.60
N SER A 255 10.37 13.98 -7.65
CA SER A 255 11.27 14.85 -6.88
C SER A 255 12.66 15.04 -7.51
N ARG A 256 12.98 14.34 -8.61
CA ARG A 256 14.29 14.42 -9.28
C ARG A 256 14.26 15.46 -10.40
N ILE A 257 14.69 16.70 -10.15
CA ILE A 257 14.72 17.78 -11.15
C ILE A 257 15.42 17.32 -12.43
N GLY A 258 14.73 17.49 -13.57
CA GLY A 258 15.28 17.17 -14.89
C GLY A 258 15.47 15.67 -15.17
N HIS A 259 15.03 14.80 -14.27
CA HIS A 259 14.98 13.37 -14.58
C HIS A 259 13.81 13.09 -15.55
N PRO A 260 13.96 12.19 -16.53
CA PRO A 260 12.86 11.85 -17.45
C PRO A 260 11.55 11.47 -16.73
N ASP A 261 11.65 10.79 -15.60
CA ASP A 261 10.50 10.38 -14.80
C ASP A 261 9.78 11.58 -14.17
N ASP A 262 10.49 12.65 -13.76
CA ASP A 262 9.89 13.89 -13.23
C ASP A 262 9.07 14.62 -14.30
N LEU A 263 9.59 14.71 -15.52
CA LEU A 263 8.88 15.32 -16.66
C LEU A 263 7.61 14.56 -17.03
N GLN A 264 7.65 13.24 -16.95
CA GLN A 264 6.50 12.39 -17.25
C GLN A 264 5.48 12.34 -16.10
N ALA A 265 5.92 12.42 -14.85
CA ALA A 265 5.04 12.29 -13.69
C ALA A 265 3.91 13.31 -13.68
N PHE A 266 4.25 14.58 -13.97
CA PHE A 266 3.25 15.65 -13.97
C PHE A 266 2.19 15.45 -15.06
N ASP A 267 2.61 15.04 -16.25
CA ASP A 267 1.69 14.76 -17.35
C ASP A 267 0.80 13.53 -17.07
N VAL A 268 1.37 12.47 -16.47
CA VAL A 268 0.59 11.28 -16.05
C VAL A 268 -0.43 11.65 -14.98
N ILE A 269 -0.05 12.50 -14.01
CA ILE A 269 -0.98 13.02 -13.00
C ILE A 269 -2.09 13.79 -13.68
N SER A 270 -1.77 14.68 -14.63
CA SER A 270 -2.74 15.49 -15.36
C SER A 270 -3.79 14.63 -16.04
N ASP A 271 -3.35 13.69 -16.87
CA ASP A 271 -4.26 12.80 -17.61
C ASP A 271 -5.19 12.03 -16.66
N LEU A 272 -4.64 11.46 -15.60
CA LEU A 272 -5.43 10.66 -14.67
C LEU A 272 -6.37 11.49 -13.79
N VAL A 273 -6.01 12.73 -13.46
CA VAL A 273 -6.90 13.67 -12.76
C VAL A 273 -8.06 14.08 -13.67
N GLU A 274 -7.79 14.45 -14.92
CA GLU A 274 -8.80 14.83 -15.90
C GLU A 274 -9.79 13.69 -16.21
N GLU A 275 -9.32 12.45 -16.15
CA GLU A 275 -10.14 11.25 -16.34
C GLU A 275 -10.85 10.77 -15.05
N GLY A 276 -10.71 11.49 -13.94
CA GLY A 276 -11.41 11.18 -12.67
C GLY A 276 -10.74 10.12 -11.79
N HIS A 277 -9.49 9.75 -12.06
CA HIS A 277 -8.75 8.73 -11.31
C HIS A 277 -7.90 9.28 -10.15
N ALA A 278 -8.01 10.57 -9.83
CA ALA A 278 -7.21 11.21 -8.76
C ALA A 278 -7.20 10.45 -7.44
N ALA A 279 -8.31 9.81 -7.06
CA ALA A 279 -8.44 9.04 -5.81
C ALA A 279 -7.62 7.72 -5.78
N ARG A 280 -6.89 7.40 -6.84
CA ARG A 280 -6.04 6.21 -6.94
C ARG A 280 -4.55 6.51 -7.09
N LEU A 281 -4.16 7.79 -7.04
CA LEU A 281 -2.79 8.21 -7.21
C LEU A 281 -2.08 8.35 -5.86
N LEU A 282 -0.85 7.86 -5.81
CA LEU A 282 0.09 8.02 -4.70
C LEU A 282 1.37 8.65 -5.24
N LEU A 283 2.04 9.44 -4.40
CA LEU A 283 3.31 10.09 -4.74
C LEU A 283 4.43 9.59 -3.82
N GLY A 284 5.60 9.33 -4.38
CA GLY A 284 6.78 8.89 -3.66
C GLY A 284 8.06 9.45 -4.25
N ALA A 285 9.11 9.61 -3.43
CA ALA A 285 10.40 10.11 -3.91
C ALA A 285 11.28 9.01 -4.51
N ASP A 286 11.13 7.76 -4.08
CA ASP A 286 11.94 6.60 -4.50
C ASP A 286 13.45 6.88 -4.44
N THR A 287 13.92 7.36 -3.30
CA THR A 287 15.33 7.67 -3.06
C THR A 287 16.09 6.39 -2.77
N THR A 288 16.78 5.84 -3.75
CA THR A 288 17.47 4.54 -3.66
C THR A 288 18.98 4.64 -3.53
N THR A 289 19.56 5.83 -3.71
CA THR A 289 21.01 6.03 -3.71
C THR A 289 21.43 7.20 -2.83
N ARG A 290 22.68 7.17 -2.35
CA ARG A 290 23.27 8.26 -1.57
C ARG A 290 23.27 9.56 -2.37
N THR A 291 23.60 9.52 -3.65
CA THR A 291 23.59 10.67 -4.55
C THR A 291 22.18 11.26 -4.71
N ALA A 292 21.16 10.43 -4.91
CA ALA A 292 19.78 10.88 -5.04
C ALA A 292 19.27 11.53 -3.74
N ARG A 293 19.67 11.00 -2.57
CA ARG A 293 19.31 11.55 -1.25
C ARG A 293 19.85 12.98 -1.04
N GLN A 294 21.05 13.27 -1.55
CA GLN A 294 21.66 14.61 -1.45
C GLN A 294 20.96 15.67 -2.29
N ALA A 295 20.17 15.29 -3.27
CA ALA A 295 19.45 16.17 -4.18
C ALA A 295 18.00 16.46 -3.71
N ASP A 296 17.82 16.78 -2.42
CA ASP A 296 16.57 17.18 -1.77
C ASP A 296 15.55 16.05 -1.46
N GLY A 297 15.71 14.86 -2.01
CA GLY A 297 14.94 13.67 -1.61
C GLY A 297 13.42 13.91 -1.46
N PRO A 298 12.79 13.32 -0.43
CA PRO A 298 11.33 13.36 -0.22
C PRO A 298 10.78 14.77 0.08
N THR A 299 11.61 15.69 0.55
CA THR A 299 11.20 17.07 0.88
C THR A 299 10.59 17.78 -0.33
N ARG A 300 11.07 17.48 -1.53
CA ARG A 300 10.57 18.10 -2.78
C ARG A 300 9.13 17.72 -3.13
N LEU A 301 8.63 16.61 -2.64
CA LEU A 301 7.20 16.28 -2.77
C LEU A 301 6.34 17.41 -2.20
N LEU A 302 6.80 18.04 -1.10
CA LEU A 302 6.06 19.06 -0.37
C LEU A 302 6.45 20.49 -0.79
N THR A 303 7.73 20.73 -1.10
CA THR A 303 8.23 22.08 -1.38
C THR A 303 8.17 22.47 -2.85
N ASP A 304 8.11 21.52 -3.77
CA ASP A 304 8.02 21.75 -5.23
C ASP A 304 6.77 21.15 -5.85
N LEU A 305 6.58 19.84 -5.77
CA LEU A 305 5.50 19.15 -6.48
C LEU A 305 4.11 19.56 -5.98
N ALA A 306 3.89 19.55 -4.66
CA ALA A 306 2.60 19.91 -4.09
C ALA A 306 2.17 21.35 -4.44
N PRO A 307 3.05 22.37 -4.35
CA PRO A 307 2.72 23.73 -4.83
C PRO A 307 2.44 23.80 -6.33
N ARG A 308 3.13 23.02 -7.17
CA ARG A 308 2.84 22.94 -8.62
C ARG A 308 1.46 22.39 -8.87
N LEU A 309 1.11 21.27 -8.23
CA LEU A 309 -0.22 20.64 -8.34
C LEU A 309 -1.32 21.59 -7.86
N ALA A 310 -1.09 22.30 -6.74
CA ALA A 310 -2.06 23.27 -6.21
C ALA A 310 -2.32 24.42 -7.17
N ARG A 311 -1.29 24.91 -7.85
CA ARG A 311 -1.44 25.99 -8.85
C ARG A 311 -2.20 25.56 -10.10
N THR A 312 -2.04 24.27 -10.50
CA THR A 312 -2.64 23.77 -11.75
C THR A 312 -4.06 23.25 -11.53
N TYR A 313 -4.31 22.53 -10.43
CA TYR A 313 -5.56 21.79 -10.20
C TYR A 313 -6.33 22.24 -8.96
N GLY A 314 -5.85 23.28 -8.26
CA GLY A 314 -6.43 23.74 -7.02
C GLY A 314 -5.82 23.13 -5.75
N PRO A 315 -6.04 23.77 -4.61
CA PRO A 315 -5.36 23.45 -3.34
C PRO A 315 -5.76 22.06 -2.76
N GLU A 316 -6.88 21.49 -3.19
CA GLU A 316 -7.38 20.21 -2.66
C GLU A 316 -6.61 19.00 -3.20
N LEU A 317 -6.07 19.08 -4.43
CA LEU A 317 -5.41 17.94 -5.07
C LEU A 317 -4.17 17.44 -4.30
N PRO A 318 -3.24 18.29 -3.85
CA PRO A 318 -2.11 17.83 -3.03
C PRO A 318 -2.56 17.11 -1.75
N GLY A 319 -3.61 17.60 -1.09
CA GLY A 319 -4.19 16.96 0.09
C GLY A 319 -4.75 15.58 -0.21
N LEU A 320 -5.39 15.41 -1.36
CA LEU A 320 -5.86 14.11 -1.83
C LEU A 320 -4.68 13.14 -2.06
N LEU A 321 -3.69 13.54 -2.86
CA LEU A 321 -2.60 12.66 -3.31
C LEU A 321 -1.60 12.33 -2.21
N LEU A 322 -1.32 13.29 -1.31
CA LEU A 322 -0.31 13.14 -0.25
C LEU A 322 -0.89 12.75 1.11
N THR A 323 -2.22 12.84 1.30
CA THR A 323 -2.81 12.56 2.63
C THR A 323 -3.96 11.56 2.54
N ALA A 324 -5.04 11.85 1.83
CA ALA A 324 -6.24 11.01 1.85
C ALA A 324 -6.02 9.66 1.15
N ASN A 325 -5.36 9.66 -0.01
CA ASN A 325 -5.07 8.43 -0.74
C ASN A 325 -4.09 7.51 0.01
N PRO A 326 -2.95 7.99 0.56
CA PRO A 326 -2.07 7.16 1.39
C PRO A 326 -2.79 6.58 2.61
N ALA A 327 -3.61 7.39 3.30
CA ALA A 327 -4.41 6.94 4.43
C ALA A 327 -5.34 5.77 4.05
N ALA A 328 -5.97 5.83 2.87
CA ALA A 328 -6.84 4.77 2.37
C ALA A 328 -6.07 3.54 1.87
N ALA A 329 -4.95 3.74 1.16
CA ALA A 329 -4.14 2.67 0.56
C ALA A 329 -3.46 1.79 1.62
N PHE A 330 -2.89 2.41 2.66
CA PHE A 330 -2.11 1.71 3.68
C PHE A 330 -2.91 1.28 4.91
N ALA A 331 -4.16 1.73 5.06
CA ALA A 331 -5.03 1.24 6.13
C ALA A 331 -5.53 -0.17 5.85
N ALA A 332 -5.52 -1.03 6.86
CA ALA A 332 -5.96 -2.42 6.77
C ALA A 332 -6.83 -2.83 7.97
N ASP A 333 -7.68 -3.81 7.74
CA ASP A 333 -8.36 -4.58 8.79
C ASP A 333 -7.39 -5.69 9.24
N TRP A 334 -6.51 -5.33 10.19
CA TRP A 334 -5.46 -6.23 10.63
C TRP A 334 -6.01 -7.46 11.32
N ARG A 335 -5.53 -8.63 10.89
CA ARG A 335 -5.83 -9.94 11.46
C ARG A 335 -4.57 -10.57 12.04
N THR A 336 -4.75 -11.36 13.09
CA THR A 336 -3.71 -12.23 13.63
C THR A 336 -4.18 -13.65 13.38
N PRO A 337 -3.51 -14.41 12.48
CA PRO A 337 -3.87 -15.79 12.16
C PRO A 337 -3.63 -16.75 13.31
#